data_cfb0b7525695cd172a3f6a54f4afa2bf
#
_entry.id   cfb0b7525695cd172a3f6a54f4afa2bf
#
_cell.length_a   1.000
_cell.length_b   1.000
_cell.length_c   1.000
_cell.angle_alpha   90.00
_cell.angle_beta   90.00
_cell.angle_gamma   90.00
#
_symmetry.space_group_name_H-M   'P 1'
#
loop_
_entity.id
_entity.type
_entity.pdbx_description
1 polymer ?
#
loop_
_entity_poly.entity_id
_entity_poly.type
_entity_poly.pdbx_seq_one_letter_code
_entity_poly.pdbx_strand_id
1 'polypeptide(L)'
;MLFRSKYPIISIEDGLDEEDWEGWQEMTRELGGKVQLVGDDLFVTNTERLAKGIQLGAGNAILIKLNQIGSVSETLEAIKMAHKAGYTAISSHRSGETEDTTIADLAVALNTCQIKTGAPSRTERVAKYNQLLRIEEQLGGSAVYPGMAAFNVKR
;
A
#
# COMPACT_ATOMS: atom_id res chain seq x y z
N MET A 1 7.72 20.89 -1.82
CA MET A 1 8.65 20.28 -2.78
C MET A 1 10.11 20.21 -2.36
N LEU A 2 10.57 21.05 -1.45
CA LEU A 2 11.97 21.13 -1.00
C LEU A 2 12.54 19.81 -0.46
N PHE A 3 11.75 19.03 0.30
CA PHE A 3 12.23 17.76 0.88
C PHE A 3 12.51 16.70 -0.17
N ARG A 4 11.63 16.51 -1.16
CA ARG A 4 11.80 15.50 -2.21
C ARG A 4 13.04 15.76 -3.08
N SER A 5 13.36 17.01 -3.36
CA SER A 5 14.55 17.37 -4.15
C SER A 5 15.86 17.22 -3.35
N LYS A 6 15.77 17.27 -2.02
CA LYS A 6 16.94 17.18 -1.12
C LYS A 6 17.16 15.75 -0.59
N TYR A 7 16.08 14.98 -0.39
CA TYR A 7 16.14 13.64 0.20
C TYR A 7 15.57 12.58 -0.76
N PRO A 8 16.03 11.33 -0.69
CA PRO A 8 15.59 10.25 -1.58
C PRO A 8 14.23 9.69 -1.19
N ILE A 9 13.22 10.55 -1.05
CA ILE A 9 11.84 10.16 -0.73
C ILE A 9 11.23 9.49 -1.96
N ILE A 10 10.70 8.27 -1.79
CA ILE A 10 10.06 7.48 -2.83
C ILE A 10 8.57 7.22 -2.58
N SER A 11 8.11 7.36 -1.35
CA SER A 11 6.72 7.16 -0.96
C SER A 11 6.32 8.14 0.14
N ILE A 12 5.10 8.67 0.06
CA ILE A 12 4.46 9.54 1.05
C ILE A 12 3.07 8.99 1.30
N GLU A 13 2.72 8.76 2.57
CA GLU A 13 1.40 8.33 3.01
C GLU A 13 0.67 9.51 3.62
N ASP A 14 -0.61 9.70 3.22
CA ASP A 14 -1.51 10.77 3.67
C ASP A 14 -0.83 12.14 3.77
N GLY A 15 -0.31 12.59 2.63
CA GLY A 15 0.39 13.86 2.55
C GLY A 15 -0.51 15.09 2.74
N LEU A 16 -1.83 14.92 2.66
CA LEU A 16 -2.87 15.93 2.81
C LEU A 16 -4.08 15.34 3.54
N ASP A 17 -5.02 16.21 3.91
CA ASP A 17 -6.28 15.82 4.54
C ASP A 17 -7.10 14.87 3.67
N GLU A 18 -7.86 13.97 4.30
CA GLU A 18 -8.66 12.91 3.65
C GLU A 18 -9.82 13.45 2.80
N GLU A 19 -10.21 14.70 2.99
CA GLU A 19 -11.24 15.37 2.19
C GLU A 19 -10.68 16.47 1.26
N ASP A 20 -9.38 16.73 1.29
CA ASP A 20 -8.75 17.70 0.38
C ASP A 20 -8.47 17.09 -1.00
N TRP A 21 -9.52 16.71 -1.70
CA TRP A 21 -9.44 16.09 -3.02
C TRP A 21 -8.75 16.97 -4.07
N GLU A 22 -8.92 18.28 -3.98
CA GLU A 22 -8.26 19.23 -4.89
C GLU A 22 -6.75 19.27 -4.66
N GLY A 23 -6.34 19.34 -3.38
CA GLY A 23 -4.92 19.26 -3.02
C GLY A 23 -4.29 17.93 -3.40
N TRP A 24 -4.99 16.81 -3.26
CA TRP A 24 -4.52 15.49 -3.69
C TRP A 24 -4.32 15.42 -5.20
N GLN A 25 -5.22 15.98 -6.01
CA GLN A 25 -5.05 16.07 -7.47
C GLN A 25 -3.82 16.90 -7.84
N GLU A 26 -3.66 18.06 -7.20
CA GLU A 26 -2.51 18.93 -7.41
C GLU A 26 -1.19 18.21 -7.07
N MET A 27 -1.13 17.61 -5.87
CA MET A 27 0.03 16.85 -5.40
C MET A 27 0.36 15.69 -6.35
N THR A 28 -0.65 14.98 -6.83
CA THR A 28 -0.47 13.86 -7.76
C THR A 28 0.06 14.33 -9.11
N ARG A 29 -0.45 15.43 -9.63
CA ARG A 29 0.04 16.05 -10.86
C ARG A 29 1.51 16.44 -10.77
N GLU A 30 1.93 17.00 -9.64
CA GLU A 30 3.28 17.50 -9.43
C GLU A 30 4.31 16.42 -9.08
N LEU A 31 3.91 15.43 -8.29
CA LEU A 31 4.81 14.45 -7.68
C LEU A 31 4.56 13.00 -8.13
N GLY A 32 3.38 12.66 -8.60
CA GLY A 32 2.94 11.28 -8.81
C GLY A 32 3.81 10.47 -9.79
N GLY A 33 4.51 11.12 -10.72
CA GLY A 33 5.46 10.44 -11.58
C GLY A 33 6.81 10.08 -10.92
N LYS A 34 7.08 10.61 -9.72
CA LYS A 34 8.37 10.49 -9.03
C LYS A 34 8.24 9.94 -7.62
N VAL A 35 7.07 9.99 -7.04
CA VAL A 35 6.78 9.60 -5.65
C VAL A 35 5.50 8.79 -5.64
N GLN A 36 5.52 7.65 -4.93
CA GLN A 36 4.32 6.92 -4.59
C GLN A 36 3.52 7.74 -3.57
N LEU A 37 2.28 8.09 -3.91
CA LEU A 37 1.37 8.87 -3.08
C LEU A 37 0.26 7.96 -2.59
N VAL A 38 0.37 7.55 -1.32
CA VAL A 38 -0.46 6.52 -0.71
C VAL A 38 -1.63 7.18 0.02
N GLY A 39 -2.86 6.81 -0.34
CA GLY A 39 -4.04 7.14 0.45
C GLY A 39 -4.32 6.04 1.48
N ASP A 40 -4.19 6.35 2.75
CA ASP A 40 -4.69 5.56 3.89
C ASP A 40 -6.09 6.07 4.26
N ASP A 41 -6.17 7.20 4.94
CA ASP A 41 -7.45 7.79 5.36
C ASP A 41 -8.22 8.37 4.16
N LEU A 42 -7.54 8.76 3.09
CA LEU A 42 -8.18 9.16 1.84
C LEU A 42 -9.09 8.06 1.28
N PHE A 43 -8.65 6.80 1.30
CA PHE A 43 -9.35 5.67 0.66
C PHE A 43 -10.01 4.70 1.64
N VAL A 44 -9.53 4.58 2.86
CA VAL A 44 -10.03 3.69 3.93
C VAL A 44 -10.35 2.27 3.47
N THR A 45 -9.57 1.72 2.53
CA THR A 45 -9.80 0.40 1.90
C THR A 45 -11.18 0.29 1.22
N ASN A 46 -11.83 1.41 0.91
CA ASN A 46 -13.19 1.49 0.38
C ASN A 46 -13.19 1.67 -1.13
N THR A 47 -13.94 0.83 -1.85
CA THR A 47 -13.99 0.82 -3.32
C THR A 47 -14.62 2.09 -3.91
N GLU A 48 -15.60 2.69 -3.24
CA GLU A 48 -16.25 3.92 -3.72
C GLU A 48 -15.30 5.13 -3.62
N ARG A 49 -14.60 5.26 -2.48
CA ARG A 49 -13.59 6.32 -2.30
C ARG A 49 -12.41 6.12 -3.25
N LEU A 50 -11.98 4.87 -3.44
CA LEU A 50 -10.92 4.55 -4.42
C LEU A 50 -11.35 4.88 -5.85
N ALA A 51 -12.58 4.53 -6.25
CA ALA A 51 -13.10 4.87 -7.57
C ALA A 51 -13.14 6.39 -7.79
N LYS A 52 -13.58 7.15 -6.78
CA LYS A 52 -13.53 8.61 -6.82
C LYS A 52 -12.11 9.13 -7.01
N GLY A 53 -11.13 8.62 -6.24
CA GLY A 53 -9.72 9.01 -6.36
C GLY A 53 -9.14 8.70 -7.74
N ILE A 54 -9.43 7.52 -8.29
CA ILE A 54 -9.02 7.14 -9.64
C ILE A 54 -9.60 8.10 -10.69
N GLN A 55 -10.89 8.40 -10.58
CA GLN A 55 -11.56 9.32 -11.50
C GLN A 55 -10.97 10.74 -11.45
N LEU A 56 -10.62 11.20 -10.26
CA LEU A 56 -10.05 12.53 -10.04
C LEU A 56 -8.53 12.58 -10.31
N GLY A 57 -7.85 11.44 -10.41
CA GLY A 57 -6.39 11.40 -10.47
C GLY A 57 -5.73 11.79 -9.15
N ALA A 58 -6.32 11.40 -8.03
CA ALA A 58 -5.87 11.71 -6.67
C ALA A 58 -5.14 10.51 -6.05
N GLY A 59 -3.85 10.65 -5.77
CA GLY A 59 -2.98 9.55 -5.33
C GLY A 59 -2.55 8.65 -6.49
N ASN A 60 -1.72 7.64 -6.19
CA ASN A 60 -1.32 6.59 -7.11
C ASN A 60 -1.08 5.25 -6.39
N ALA A 61 -1.42 5.17 -5.12
CA ALA A 61 -1.32 3.97 -4.30
C ALA A 61 -2.39 3.98 -3.20
N ILE A 62 -2.78 2.79 -2.74
CA ILE A 62 -3.73 2.61 -1.64
C ILE A 62 -3.11 1.80 -0.51
N LEU A 63 -3.33 2.20 0.74
CA LEU A 63 -3.07 1.36 1.90
C LEU A 63 -4.26 0.43 2.15
N ILE A 64 -3.98 -0.83 2.33
CA ILE A 64 -4.97 -1.89 2.51
C ILE A 64 -4.99 -2.35 3.96
N LYS A 65 -6.09 -2.15 4.64
CA LYS A 65 -6.35 -2.60 6.00
C LYS A 65 -7.59 -3.49 6.03
N LEU A 66 -7.42 -4.80 6.11
CA LEU A 66 -8.49 -5.81 6.08
C LEU A 66 -9.66 -5.48 7.02
N ASN A 67 -9.35 -5.11 8.26
CA ASN A 67 -10.36 -4.85 9.27
C ASN A 67 -10.95 -3.44 9.23
N GLN A 68 -10.49 -2.57 8.33
CA GLN A 68 -11.05 -1.23 8.14
C GLN A 68 -12.34 -1.31 7.32
N ILE A 69 -12.33 -2.07 6.24
CA ILE A 69 -13.53 -2.39 5.47
C ILE A 69 -14.31 -3.57 6.09
N GLY A 70 -13.62 -4.50 6.75
CA GLY A 70 -14.22 -5.59 7.52
C GLY A 70 -14.61 -6.84 6.72
N SER A 71 -14.35 -6.87 5.43
CA SER A 71 -14.65 -8.00 4.54
C SER A 71 -13.45 -8.29 3.64
N VAL A 72 -13.07 -9.57 3.57
CA VAL A 72 -12.02 -10.03 2.65
C VAL A 72 -12.42 -9.80 1.20
N SER A 73 -13.68 -10.05 0.84
CA SER A 73 -14.17 -9.86 -0.53
C SER A 73 -14.03 -8.42 -1.00
N GLU A 74 -14.44 -7.45 -0.17
CA GLU A 74 -14.31 -6.02 -0.49
C GLU A 74 -12.84 -5.58 -0.54
N THR A 75 -12.00 -6.14 0.33
CA THR A 75 -10.54 -5.92 0.29
C THR A 75 -9.95 -6.40 -1.04
N LEU A 76 -10.34 -7.60 -1.51
CA LEU A 76 -9.91 -8.13 -2.80
C LEU A 76 -10.37 -7.26 -3.97
N GLU A 77 -11.58 -6.73 -3.89
CA GLU A 77 -12.13 -5.82 -4.90
C GLU A 77 -11.35 -4.50 -4.93
N ALA A 78 -11.03 -3.92 -3.78
CA ALA A 78 -10.24 -2.70 -3.69
C ALA A 78 -8.83 -2.89 -4.29
N ILE A 79 -8.14 -4.00 -3.97
CA ILE A 79 -6.83 -4.33 -4.54
C ILE A 79 -6.92 -4.50 -6.06
N LYS A 80 -7.89 -5.25 -6.56
CA LYS A 80 -8.10 -5.45 -8.00
C LYS A 80 -8.39 -4.14 -8.73
N MET A 81 -9.20 -3.28 -8.13
CA MET A 81 -9.52 -1.96 -8.68
C MET A 81 -8.28 -1.08 -8.75
N ALA A 82 -7.48 -1.03 -7.69
CA ALA A 82 -6.22 -0.30 -7.64
C ALA A 82 -5.27 -0.75 -8.76
N HIS A 83 -5.00 -2.06 -8.85
CA HIS A 83 -4.11 -2.61 -9.87
C HIS A 83 -4.60 -2.35 -11.30
N LYS A 84 -5.90 -2.46 -11.57
CA LYS A 84 -6.47 -2.14 -12.90
C LYS A 84 -6.28 -0.68 -13.28
N ALA A 85 -6.25 0.21 -12.31
CA ALA A 85 -6.02 1.64 -12.53
C ALA A 85 -4.53 2.03 -12.56
N GLY A 86 -3.61 1.08 -12.40
CA GLY A 86 -2.17 1.34 -12.31
C GLY A 86 -1.70 1.86 -10.95
N TYR A 87 -2.56 1.80 -9.94
CA TYR A 87 -2.19 2.09 -8.54
C TYR A 87 -1.47 0.89 -7.94
N THR A 88 -0.53 1.16 -7.05
CA THR A 88 0.03 0.14 -6.17
C THR A 88 -0.83 -0.05 -4.93
N ALA A 89 -0.72 -1.20 -4.30
CA ALA A 89 -1.37 -1.51 -3.03
C ALA A 89 -0.33 -1.90 -1.99
N ILE A 90 -0.53 -1.49 -0.74
CA ILE A 90 0.34 -1.84 0.37
C ILE A 90 -0.50 -2.57 1.42
N SER A 91 -0.22 -3.84 1.70
CA SER A 91 -0.83 -4.56 2.81
C SER A 91 -0.34 -4.00 4.13
N SER A 92 -1.26 -3.63 5.02
CA SER A 92 -0.92 -2.90 6.24
C SER A 92 -1.44 -3.56 7.50
N HIS A 93 -0.63 -3.49 8.54
CA HIS A 93 -1.03 -3.71 9.92
C HIS A 93 -1.89 -2.57 10.46
N ARG A 94 -2.34 -2.71 11.72
CA ARG A 94 -2.95 -1.64 12.52
C ARG A 94 -2.02 -1.26 13.69
N SER A 95 -2.35 -0.17 14.37
CA SER A 95 -1.63 0.27 15.60
C SER A 95 -1.75 -0.76 16.72
N GLY A 96 -2.93 -1.34 16.92
CA GLY A 96 -3.14 -2.54 17.72
C GLY A 96 -3.09 -3.79 16.85
N GLU A 97 -2.25 -4.76 17.19
CA GLU A 97 -2.01 -5.96 16.41
C GLU A 97 -1.96 -7.22 17.29
N THR A 98 -2.13 -8.35 16.64
CA THR A 98 -1.94 -9.69 17.19
C THR A 98 -0.87 -10.44 16.42
N GLU A 99 -0.56 -11.68 16.77
CA GLU A 99 0.36 -12.55 16.04
C GLU A 99 -0.25 -13.15 14.76
N ASP A 100 -1.48 -12.78 14.38
CA ASP A 100 -2.08 -13.18 13.10
C ASP A 100 -1.22 -12.76 11.92
N THR A 101 -1.07 -13.62 10.93
CA THR A 101 -0.17 -13.44 9.79
C THR A 101 -0.89 -13.23 8.47
N THR A 102 -2.22 -13.17 8.46
CA THR A 102 -3.05 -13.11 7.24
C THR A 102 -2.62 -12.02 6.27
N ILE A 103 -2.19 -10.85 6.78
CA ILE A 103 -1.74 -9.76 5.89
C ILE A 103 -0.45 -10.09 5.12
N ALA A 104 0.40 -10.97 5.63
CA ALA A 104 1.60 -11.43 4.94
C ALA A 104 1.23 -12.38 3.79
N ASP A 105 0.33 -13.34 4.05
CA ASP A 105 -0.21 -14.24 3.04
C ASP A 105 -0.93 -13.45 1.94
N LEU A 106 -1.75 -12.46 2.32
CA LEU A 106 -2.48 -11.59 1.41
C LEU A 106 -1.53 -10.80 0.51
N ALA A 107 -0.46 -10.24 1.08
CA ALA A 107 0.51 -9.43 0.34
C ALA A 107 1.17 -10.24 -0.78
N VAL A 108 1.53 -11.49 -0.52
CA VAL A 108 2.15 -12.37 -1.52
C VAL A 108 1.09 -12.90 -2.49
N ALA A 109 -0.03 -13.41 -2.01
CA ALA A 109 -1.08 -14.02 -2.84
C ALA A 109 -1.65 -13.06 -3.89
N LEU A 110 -1.72 -11.77 -3.59
CA LEU A 110 -2.27 -10.75 -4.47
C LEU A 110 -1.22 -9.87 -5.15
N ASN A 111 0.06 -10.19 -4.97
CA ASN A 111 1.17 -9.42 -5.51
C ASN A 111 1.04 -7.91 -5.20
N THR A 112 0.69 -7.56 -3.95
CA THR A 112 0.73 -6.15 -3.55
C THR A 112 2.18 -5.65 -3.51
N CYS A 113 3.14 -6.56 -3.43
CA CYS A 113 4.59 -6.33 -3.47
C CYS A 113 5.12 -5.45 -2.35
N GLN A 114 4.26 -4.95 -1.48
CA GLN A 114 4.61 -4.06 -0.38
C GLN A 114 3.80 -4.44 0.87
N ILE A 115 4.47 -4.37 2.02
CA ILE A 115 3.84 -4.57 3.33
C ILE A 115 4.31 -3.51 4.31
N LYS A 116 3.38 -2.93 5.05
CA LYS A 116 3.62 -2.03 6.18
C LYS A 116 3.27 -2.78 7.45
N THR A 117 4.27 -3.27 8.19
CA THR A 117 4.02 -4.15 9.35
C THR A 117 4.87 -3.83 10.58
N GLY A 118 5.41 -2.63 10.65
CA GLY A 118 6.19 -2.12 11.80
C GLY A 118 7.62 -2.60 11.81
N ALA A 119 8.36 -2.20 12.84
CA ALA A 119 9.74 -2.64 13.04
C ALA A 119 9.79 -4.13 13.46
N PRO A 120 10.83 -4.87 13.10
CA PRO A 120 10.99 -6.28 13.50
C PRO A 120 11.45 -6.40 14.97
N SER A 121 10.65 -5.89 15.90
CA SER A 121 11.01 -5.81 17.31
C SER A 121 9.96 -6.35 18.28
N ARG A 122 8.69 -6.24 17.99
CA ARG A 122 7.59 -6.81 18.79
C ARG A 122 7.05 -8.07 18.12
N THR A 123 6.65 -9.08 18.90
CA THR A 123 6.26 -10.40 18.41
C THR A 123 5.13 -10.33 17.37
N GLU A 124 4.12 -9.51 17.61
CA GLU A 124 3.01 -9.31 16.69
C GLU A 124 3.44 -8.70 15.32
N ARG A 125 4.59 -8.04 15.28
CA ARG A 125 5.19 -7.53 14.02
C ARG A 125 6.10 -8.57 13.40
N VAL A 126 6.95 -9.18 14.21
CA VAL A 126 7.90 -10.23 13.78
C VAL A 126 7.18 -11.44 13.20
N ALA A 127 5.99 -11.78 13.71
CA ALA A 127 5.16 -12.87 13.17
C ALA A 127 4.92 -12.74 11.67
N LYS A 128 4.64 -11.51 11.16
CA LYS A 128 4.43 -11.26 9.72
C LYS A 128 5.71 -11.46 8.92
N TYR A 129 6.86 -10.97 9.43
CA TYR A 129 8.16 -11.18 8.77
C TYR A 129 8.52 -12.67 8.71
N ASN A 130 8.31 -13.40 9.82
CA ASN A 130 8.54 -14.84 9.85
C ASN A 130 7.62 -15.60 8.87
N GLN A 131 6.38 -15.13 8.70
CA GLN A 131 5.46 -15.71 7.71
C GLN A 131 5.95 -15.48 6.28
N LEU A 132 6.46 -14.30 5.95
CA LEU A 132 7.05 -14.03 4.64
C LEU A 132 8.23 -14.95 4.35
N LEU A 133 9.08 -15.23 5.36
CA LEU A 133 10.19 -16.20 5.21
C LEU A 133 9.68 -17.61 4.96
N ARG A 134 8.60 -18.05 5.63
CA ARG A 134 7.99 -19.37 5.38
C ARG A 134 7.38 -19.46 3.98
N ILE A 135 6.74 -18.40 3.52
CA ILE A 135 6.20 -18.34 2.16
C ILE A 135 7.32 -18.40 1.13
N GLU A 136 8.42 -17.66 1.34
CA GLU A 136 9.61 -17.71 0.48
C GLU A 136 10.17 -19.13 0.39
N GLU A 137 10.29 -19.83 1.53
CA GLU A 137 10.73 -21.24 1.57
C GLU A 137 9.79 -22.16 0.76
N GLN A 138 8.47 -21.97 0.89
CA GLN A 138 7.48 -22.75 0.14
C GLN A 138 7.52 -22.48 -1.36
N LEU A 139 7.74 -21.26 -1.77
CA LEU A 139 7.83 -20.86 -3.17
C LEU A 139 9.17 -21.28 -3.81
N GLY A 140 10.22 -21.41 -3.02
CA GLY A 140 11.55 -21.79 -3.50
C GLY A 140 12.01 -20.90 -4.64
N GLY A 141 12.40 -21.52 -5.76
CA GLY A 141 12.89 -20.80 -6.95
C GLY A 141 11.86 -19.89 -7.65
N SER A 142 10.59 -19.96 -7.27
CA SER A 142 9.52 -19.08 -7.79
C SER A 142 9.37 -17.79 -6.98
N ALA A 143 10.03 -17.68 -5.84
CA ALA A 143 10.01 -16.48 -5.02
C ALA A 143 10.72 -15.32 -5.73
N VAL A 144 10.05 -14.16 -5.80
CA VAL A 144 10.60 -12.95 -6.42
C VAL A 144 10.47 -11.77 -5.45
N TYR A 145 11.58 -11.12 -5.16
CA TYR A 145 11.59 -9.85 -4.44
C TYR A 145 11.73 -8.70 -5.46
N PRO A 146 10.66 -7.92 -5.71
CA PRO A 146 10.66 -6.94 -6.80
C PRO A 146 11.50 -5.69 -6.51
N GLY A 147 11.88 -5.44 -5.24
CA GLY A 147 12.65 -4.25 -4.87
C GLY A 147 11.98 -2.96 -5.34
N MET A 148 12.71 -2.13 -6.06
CA MET A 148 12.19 -0.86 -6.58
C MET A 148 11.10 -1.01 -7.65
N ALA A 149 10.98 -2.17 -8.29
CA ALA A 149 9.91 -2.43 -9.26
C ALA A 149 8.53 -2.56 -8.60
N ALA A 150 8.46 -2.67 -7.25
CA ALA A 150 7.21 -2.63 -6.50
C ALA A 150 6.52 -1.25 -6.54
N PHE A 151 7.25 -0.20 -6.90
CA PHE A 151 6.75 1.16 -6.96
C PHE A 151 6.41 1.55 -8.39
N ASN A 152 5.29 2.23 -8.59
CA ASN A 152 4.81 2.72 -9.89
C ASN A 152 5.41 4.09 -10.28
N VAL A 153 6.62 4.38 -9.86
CA VAL A 153 7.29 5.66 -10.09
C VAL A 153 8.53 5.50 -10.96
N LYS A 154 8.79 6.50 -11.80
CA LYS A 154 9.99 6.54 -12.66
C LYS A 154 11.11 7.27 -11.89
N ARG A 155 12.28 6.68 -11.88
CA ARG A 155 13.51 7.32 -11.40
C ARG A 155 14.32 7.87 -12.56
#